data_6fef7b0614a1e889ad569f66f66a1195
#
_entry.id   6fef7b0614a1e889ad569f66f66a1195
#
_cell.length_a   1.000
_cell.length_b   1.000
_cell.length_c   1.000
_cell.angle_alpha   90.00
_cell.angle_beta   90.00
_cell.angle_gamma   90.00
#
_symmetry.space_group_name_H-M   'P 1'
#
loop_
_entity.id
_entity.type
_entity.pdbx_description
1 polymer ?
#
loop_
_entity_poly.entity_id
_entity_poly.type
_entity_poly.pdbx_seq_one_letter_code
_entity_poly.pdbx_strand_id
1 'polypeptide(L)'
;FTEDGKLQLLVGNGPSPNGLVLNVQENVLYVGMTRANSIWRIPLLPDGSTTKVSNFIQLSGGHGGPDGLALDEDGGVLVAHAGLGTVWHFDNLGQPLHRIRSCEGLMTTNLAFGGPNNDVLFITESETGNILKAHLPVKGAKMQSSL
;
A
#
# COMPACT_ATOMS: atom_id res chain seq x y z
N PHE A 1 15.89 -1.77 -11.58
CA PHE A 1 16.90 -2.22 -12.56
C PHE A 1 18.18 -1.46 -12.27
N THR A 2 19.29 -2.17 -12.16
CA THR A 2 20.61 -1.53 -12.28
C THR A 2 20.76 -1.02 -13.71
N GLU A 3 21.66 -0.05 -13.97
CA GLU A 3 21.90 0.50 -15.31
C GLU A 3 22.22 -0.59 -16.35
N ASP A 4 22.68 -1.77 -15.90
CA ASP A 4 22.98 -2.95 -16.73
C ASP A 4 21.79 -3.93 -16.86
N GLY A 5 20.61 -3.59 -16.35
CA GLY A 5 19.38 -4.40 -16.44
C GLY A 5 19.33 -5.61 -15.51
N LYS A 6 20.22 -5.73 -14.53
CA LYS A 6 20.21 -6.85 -13.58
C LYS A 6 19.22 -6.63 -12.43
N LEU A 7 18.63 -7.73 -11.95
CA LEU A 7 17.87 -7.74 -10.70
C LEU A 7 18.81 -7.75 -9.51
N GLN A 8 18.48 -6.94 -8.51
CA GLN A 8 19.19 -6.88 -7.26
C GLN A 8 18.27 -7.25 -6.09
N LEU A 9 18.78 -8.08 -5.17
CA LEU A 9 18.05 -8.38 -3.93
C LEU A 9 18.14 -7.17 -3.00
N LEU A 10 17.00 -6.55 -2.70
CA LEU A 10 16.92 -5.40 -1.81
C LEU A 10 16.75 -5.81 -0.35
N VAL A 11 15.81 -6.71 -0.06
CA VAL A 11 15.51 -7.23 1.28
C VAL A 11 15.18 -8.71 1.15
N GLY A 12 15.83 -9.55 1.97
CA GLY A 12 15.56 -10.99 2.07
C GLY A 12 14.67 -11.34 3.27
N ASN A 13 14.06 -12.53 3.20
CA ASN A 13 13.31 -13.16 4.31
C ASN A 13 12.13 -12.35 4.86
N GLY A 14 11.51 -11.49 4.05
CA GLY A 14 10.27 -10.81 4.44
C GLY A 14 9.10 -11.80 4.60
N PRO A 15 8.21 -11.62 5.60
CA PRO A 15 7.09 -12.52 5.86
C PRO A 15 5.95 -12.33 4.86
N SER A 16 6.10 -12.90 3.68
CA SER A 16 5.19 -12.78 2.51
C SER A 16 5.00 -11.33 2.06
N PRO A 17 6.03 -10.70 1.46
CA PRO A 17 5.87 -9.39 0.85
C PRO A 17 4.83 -9.45 -0.28
N ASN A 18 3.93 -8.46 -0.32
CA ASN A 18 2.84 -8.38 -1.28
C ASN A 18 2.81 -7.00 -1.95
N GLY A 19 1.76 -6.19 -1.76
CA GLY A 19 1.65 -4.86 -2.32
C GLY A 19 2.77 -3.93 -1.83
N LEU A 20 3.21 -3.05 -2.71
CA LEU A 20 4.25 -2.06 -2.41
C LEU A 20 3.95 -0.71 -3.05
N VAL A 21 4.40 0.36 -2.43
CA VAL A 21 4.28 1.72 -2.95
C VAL A 21 5.44 2.59 -2.46
N LEU A 22 5.97 3.45 -3.32
CA LEU A 22 6.95 4.45 -2.93
C LEU A 22 6.26 5.65 -2.26
N ASN A 23 6.94 6.30 -1.32
CA ASN A 23 6.51 7.61 -0.83
C ASN A 23 6.65 8.68 -1.93
N VAL A 24 6.09 9.88 -1.72
CA VAL A 24 6.09 10.97 -2.71
C VAL A 24 7.51 11.37 -3.15
N GLN A 25 8.49 11.29 -2.25
CA GLN A 25 9.90 11.60 -2.54
C GLN A 25 10.68 10.43 -3.18
N GLU A 26 10.03 9.29 -3.36
CA GLU A 26 10.60 8.06 -3.95
C GLU A 26 11.88 7.55 -3.25
N ASN A 27 12.04 7.85 -1.96
CA ASN A 27 13.18 7.43 -1.13
C ASN A 27 12.80 6.49 0.01
N VAL A 28 11.53 6.11 0.11
CA VAL A 28 11.02 5.09 1.03
C VAL A 28 10.06 4.19 0.29
N LEU A 29 10.27 2.89 0.41
CA LEU A 29 9.34 1.87 -0.07
C LEU A 29 8.52 1.36 1.12
N TYR A 30 7.19 1.43 1.02
CA TYR A 30 6.27 0.75 1.91
C TYR A 30 5.88 -0.60 1.31
N VAL A 31 5.89 -1.65 2.11
CA VAL A 31 5.59 -3.02 1.66
C VAL A 31 4.63 -3.69 2.63
N GLY A 32 3.53 -4.20 2.09
CA GLY A 32 2.61 -5.06 2.84
C GLY A 32 3.24 -6.42 3.11
N MET A 33 3.40 -6.77 4.38
CA MET A 33 3.88 -8.08 4.83
C MET A 33 2.69 -8.91 5.29
N THR A 34 2.10 -9.66 4.36
CA THR A 34 0.81 -10.34 4.59
C THR A 34 0.81 -11.22 5.83
N ARG A 35 1.82 -12.09 6.00
CA ARG A 35 1.89 -13.02 7.12
C ARG A 35 2.27 -12.37 8.46
N ALA A 36 2.88 -11.18 8.43
CA ALA A 36 3.13 -10.40 9.63
C ALA A 36 1.97 -9.46 9.97
N ASN A 37 0.96 -9.38 9.11
CA ASN A 37 -0.16 -8.43 9.23
C ASN A 37 0.32 -6.99 9.49
N SER A 38 1.32 -6.55 8.73
CA SER A 38 2.00 -5.27 8.97
C SER A 38 2.48 -4.62 7.66
N ILE A 39 2.77 -3.33 7.74
CA ILE A 39 3.41 -2.56 6.66
C ILE A 39 4.84 -2.27 7.10
N TRP A 40 5.81 -2.68 6.30
CA TRP A 40 7.21 -2.34 6.51
C TRP A 40 7.56 -1.05 5.79
N ARG A 41 8.48 -0.31 6.41
CA ARG A 41 9.11 0.89 5.87
C ARG A 41 10.57 0.57 5.55
N ILE A 42 10.94 0.74 4.29
CA ILE A 42 12.25 0.40 3.73
C ILE A 42 12.86 1.67 3.15
N PRO A 43 13.73 2.39 3.88
CA PRO A 43 14.44 3.53 3.33
C PRO A 43 15.39 3.11 2.21
N LEU A 44 15.36 3.86 1.11
CA LEU A 44 16.21 3.65 -0.06
C LEU A 44 17.35 4.67 -0.04
N LEU A 45 18.58 4.20 -0.18
CA LEU A 45 19.76 5.06 -0.26
C LEU A 45 20.09 5.40 -1.73
N PRO A 46 20.82 6.50 -1.99
CA PRO A 46 21.17 6.92 -3.35
C PRO A 46 21.99 5.87 -4.14
N ASP A 47 22.71 4.98 -3.44
CA ASP A 47 23.45 3.87 -4.04
C ASP A 47 22.59 2.64 -4.37
N GLY A 48 21.27 2.72 -4.15
CA GLY A 48 20.32 1.65 -4.36
C GLY A 48 20.24 0.61 -3.23
N SER A 49 21.01 0.79 -2.16
CA SER A 49 20.91 -0.07 -0.97
C SER A 49 19.83 0.40 0.00
N THR A 50 19.62 -0.35 1.08
CA THR A 50 18.64 -0.03 2.12
C THR A 50 19.27 0.07 3.49
N THR A 51 18.62 0.77 4.41
CA THR A 51 19.01 0.88 5.81
C THR A 51 17.81 0.96 6.72
N LYS A 52 17.97 0.52 7.97
CA LYS A 52 16.96 0.70 9.04
C LYS A 52 15.56 0.26 8.62
N VAL A 53 15.47 -0.89 7.93
CA VAL A 53 14.18 -1.52 7.63
C VAL A 53 13.41 -1.75 8.93
N SER A 54 12.16 -1.31 8.98
CA SER A 54 11.37 -1.37 10.21
C SER A 54 9.90 -1.67 9.93
N ASN A 55 9.21 -2.19 10.95
CA ASN A 55 7.75 -2.20 10.97
C ASN A 55 7.26 -0.76 11.14
N PHE A 56 6.38 -0.31 10.24
CA PHE A 56 5.80 1.04 10.25
C PHE A 56 4.40 1.03 10.84
N ILE A 57 3.53 0.11 10.33
CA ILE A 57 2.16 -0.01 10.78
C ILE A 57 1.91 -1.47 11.13
N GLN A 58 1.44 -1.74 12.35
CA GLN A 58 0.93 -3.03 12.75
C GLN A 58 -0.59 -3.04 12.56
N LEU A 59 -1.10 -3.92 11.69
CA LEU A 59 -2.52 -4.12 11.52
C LEU A 59 -3.07 -5.11 12.55
N SER A 60 -4.37 -5.10 12.75
CA SER A 60 -5.06 -6.04 13.64
C SER A 60 -6.29 -6.65 12.97
N GLY A 61 -6.60 -7.89 13.36
CA GLY A 61 -7.77 -8.61 12.87
C GLY A 61 -7.58 -9.19 11.47
N GLY A 62 -8.66 -9.82 10.97
CA GLY A 62 -8.68 -10.49 9.67
C GLY A 62 -8.12 -11.90 9.68
N HIS A 63 -8.47 -12.66 8.62
CA HIS A 63 -7.93 -14.01 8.37
C HIS A 63 -6.78 -14.01 7.38
N GLY A 64 -6.49 -12.86 6.78
CA GLY A 64 -5.40 -12.62 5.84
C GLY A 64 -4.45 -11.55 6.36
N GLY A 65 -4.17 -10.55 5.54
CA GLY A 65 -3.29 -9.44 5.91
C GLY A 65 -3.26 -8.37 4.81
N PRO A 66 -2.33 -7.42 4.89
CA PRO A 66 -2.17 -6.41 3.87
C PRO A 66 -1.83 -7.06 2.52
N ASP A 67 -2.49 -6.54 1.48
CA ASP A 67 -2.33 -6.94 0.10
C ASP A 67 -1.87 -5.70 -0.71
N GLY A 68 -2.67 -5.16 -1.61
CA GLY A 68 -2.34 -3.97 -2.37
C GLY A 68 -2.25 -2.70 -1.53
N LEU A 69 -1.37 -1.79 -1.93
CA LEU A 69 -1.15 -0.48 -1.32
C LEU A 69 -1.38 0.65 -2.32
N ALA A 70 -1.81 1.81 -1.82
CA ALA A 70 -1.83 3.07 -2.55
C ALA A 70 -1.34 4.21 -1.66
N LEU A 71 -0.94 5.33 -2.27
CA LEU A 71 -0.49 6.52 -1.57
C LEU A 71 -1.40 7.70 -1.90
N ASP A 72 -1.72 8.53 -0.90
CA ASP A 72 -2.39 9.80 -1.11
C ASP A 72 -1.41 10.97 -1.31
N GLU A 73 -1.93 12.14 -1.70
CA GLU A 73 -1.14 13.33 -1.99
C GLU A 73 -0.40 13.91 -0.76
N ASP A 74 -0.88 13.60 0.45
CA ASP A 74 -0.29 14.03 1.72
C ASP A 74 0.75 13.03 2.26
N GLY A 75 1.00 11.93 1.52
CA GLY A 75 1.92 10.85 1.89
C GLY A 75 1.31 9.81 2.81
N GLY A 76 0.00 9.82 2.97
CA GLY A 76 -0.75 8.80 3.69
C GLY A 76 -0.82 7.48 2.92
N VAL A 77 -0.87 6.37 3.64
CA VAL A 77 -0.85 5.02 3.05
C VAL A 77 -2.23 4.38 3.16
N LEU A 78 -2.73 3.91 2.01
CA LEU A 78 -3.94 3.11 1.95
C LEU A 78 -3.59 1.63 1.79
N VAL A 79 -4.28 0.77 2.52
CA VAL A 79 -3.97 -0.66 2.61
C VAL A 79 -5.22 -1.49 2.38
N ALA A 80 -5.24 -2.29 1.33
CA ALA A 80 -6.22 -3.35 1.18
C ALA A 80 -5.90 -4.46 2.18
N HIS A 81 -6.85 -4.78 3.07
CA HIS A 81 -6.70 -5.84 4.07
C HIS A 81 -7.56 -7.04 3.67
N ALA A 82 -6.94 -7.94 2.93
CA ALA A 82 -7.57 -9.18 2.48
C ALA A 82 -7.97 -10.06 3.67
N GLY A 83 -9.14 -10.68 3.58
CA GLY A 83 -9.71 -11.50 4.66
C GLY A 83 -10.33 -10.70 5.82
N LEU A 84 -10.42 -9.36 5.68
CA LEU A 84 -11.12 -8.48 6.59
C LEU A 84 -12.18 -7.61 5.90
N GLY A 85 -12.21 -7.60 4.56
CA GLY A 85 -13.11 -6.75 3.77
C GLY A 85 -12.94 -5.28 4.09
N THR A 86 -11.71 -4.83 4.24
CA THR A 86 -11.42 -3.48 4.73
C THR A 86 -10.30 -2.85 3.93
N VAL A 87 -10.44 -1.56 3.67
CA VAL A 87 -9.32 -0.69 3.31
C VAL A 87 -9.05 0.23 4.48
N TRP A 88 -7.82 0.22 4.96
CA TRP A 88 -7.33 1.17 5.95
C TRP A 88 -6.70 2.36 5.25
N HIS A 89 -6.90 3.55 5.80
CA HIS A 89 -6.22 4.76 5.41
C HIS A 89 -5.50 5.33 6.63
N PHE A 90 -4.19 5.47 6.51
CA PHE A 90 -3.30 6.02 7.54
C PHE A 90 -2.67 7.31 7.03
N ASP A 91 -2.36 8.23 7.94
CA ASP A 91 -1.54 9.40 7.61
C ASP A 91 -0.05 9.01 7.42
N ASN A 92 0.77 10.00 7.09
CA ASN A 92 2.21 9.80 6.85
C ASN A 92 3.01 9.43 8.13
N LEU A 93 2.38 9.46 9.30
CA LEU A 93 2.95 9.00 10.58
C LEU A 93 2.43 7.61 10.97
N GLY A 94 1.54 7.01 10.17
CA GLY A 94 0.94 5.71 10.45
C GLY A 94 -0.26 5.77 11.41
N GLN A 95 -0.83 6.96 11.65
CA GLN A 95 -2.05 7.09 12.44
C GLN A 95 -3.28 6.79 11.58
N PRO A 96 -4.26 6.00 12.07
CA PRO A 96 -5.44 5.68 11.31
C PRO A 96 -6.35 6.91 11.11
N LEU A 97 -6.69 7.20 9.87
CA LEU A 97 -7.62 8.26 9.47
C LEU A 97 -9.00 7.71 9.15
N HIS A 98 -9.06 6.68 8.30
CA HIS A 98 -10.32 6.11 7.85
C HIS A 98 -10.26 4.58 7.80
N ARG A 99 -11.41 3.97 8.01
CA ARG A 99 -11.66 2.57 7.76
C ARG A 99 -12.81 2.45 6.75
N ILE A 100 -12.53 1.97 5.56
CA ILE A 100 -13.50 1.75 4.48
C ILE A 100 -13.86 0.27 4.48
N ARG A 101 -15.12 -0.05 4.75
CA ARG A 101 -15.59 -1.44 4.72
C ARG A 101 -16.13 -1.79 3.34
N SER A 102 -15.79 -2.99 2.88
CA SER A 102 -16.42 -3.59 1.71
C SER A 102 -17.93 -3.72 1.94
N CYS A 103 -18.70 -3.44 0.91
CA CYS A 103 -20.15 -3.69 0.86
C CYS A 103 -20.49 -5.07 0.29
N GLU A 104 -19.45 -5.85 -0.07
CA GLU A 104 -19.52 -7.19 -0.66
C GLU A 104 -18.71 -8.17 0.19
N GLY A 105 -17.85 -8.99 -0.42
CA GLY A 105 -17.03 -9.99 0.29
C GLY A 105 -15.87 -9.43 1.10
N LEU A 106 -15.09 -10.33 1.69
CA LEU A 106 -14.00 -9.98 2.60
C LEU A 106 -12.63 -9.88 1.93
N MET A 107 -12.52 -10.22 0.64
CA MET A 107 -11.24 -10.30 -0.07
C MET A 107 -10.93 -9.01 -0.84
N THR A 108 -10.77 -7.88 -0.11
CA THR A 108 -10.22 -6.63 -0.68
C THR A 108 -8.74 -6.82 -0.94
N THR A 109 -8.30 -6.81 -2.21
CA THR A 109 -6.97 -7.25 -2.58
C THR A 109 -6.09 -6.18 -3.20
N ASN A 110 -6.64 -5.18 -3.89
CA ASN A 110 -5.82 -4.14 -4.49
C ASN A 110 -6.56 -2.80 -4.56
N LEU A 111 -5.80 -1.73 -4.75
CA LEU A 111 -6.26 -0.36 -4.72
C LEU A 111 -5.66 0.46 -5.87
N ALA A 112 -6.46 1.39 -6.41
CA ALA A 112 -5.94 2.42 -7.31
C ALA A 112 -6.76 3.69 -7.16
N PHE A 113 -6.08 4.83 -7.08
CA PHE A 113 -6.73 6.13 -7.23
C PHE A 113 -7.03 6.43 -8.70
N GLY A 114 -8.09 7.19 -8.93
CA GLY A 114 -8.48 7.64 -10.26
C GLY A 114 -9.68 8.58 -10.22
N GLY A 115 -10.40 8.66 -11.34
CA GLY A 115 -11.47 9.63 -11.53
C GLY A 115 -10.94 11.01 -12.00
N PRO A 116 -11.83 11.93 -12.37
CA PRO A 116 -11.42 13.22 -12.93
C PRO A 116 -10.54 14.07 -12.01
N ASN A 117 -10.76 13.96 -10.70
CA ASN A 117 -10.03 14.72 -9.68
C ASN A 117 -8.99 13.86 -8.96
N ASN A 118 -8.82 12.59 -9.35
CA ASN A 118 -7.95 11.61 -8.66
C ASN A 118 -8.32 11.38 -7.18
N ASP A 119 -9.60 11.49 -6.83
CA ASP A 119 -10.18 11.36 -5.49
C ASP A 119 -11.12 10.13 -5.35
N VAL A 120 -11.20 9.32 -6.39
CA VAL A 120 -11.94 8.06 -6.39
C VAL A 120 -10.96 6.91 -6.16
N LEU A 121 -11.18 6.15 -5.10
CA LEU A 121 -10.45 4.91 -4.85
C LEU A 121 -11.22 3.74 -5.49
N PHE A 122 -10.58 3.03 -6.41
CA PHE A 122 -11.05 1.75 -6.94
C PHE A 122 -10.44 0.62 -6.14
N ILE A 123 -11.26 -0.39 -5.80
CA ILE A 123 -10.88 -1.48 -4.92
C ILE A 123 -11.28 -2.80 -5.59
N THR A 124 -10.33 -3.71 -5.77
CA THR A 124 -10.67 -5.09 -6.20
C THR A 124 -11.16 -5.91 -5.01
N GLU A 125 -12.28 -6.59 -5.18
CA GLU A 125 -12.84 -7.55 -4.24
C GLU A 125 -12.93 -8.91 -4.95
N SER A 126 -12.06 -9.84 -4.59
CA SER A 126 -11.84 -11.07 -5.35
C SER A 126 -12.71 -12.25 -4.91
N GLU A 127 -13.39 -12.19 -3.75
CA GLU A 127 -14.27 -13.25 -3.30
C GLU A 127 -15.56 -13.34 -4.14
N THR A 128 -16.12 -12.18 -4.48
CA THR A 128 -17.34 -12.07 -5.29
C THR A 128 -17.09 -11.61 -6.73
N GLY A 129 -15.83 -11.27 -7.07
CA GLY A 129 -15.43 -10.86 -8.41
C GLY A 129 -15.83 -9.41 -8.75
N ASN A 130 -15.88 -8.53 -7.74
CA ASN A 130 -16.34 -7.16 -7.89
C ASN A 130 -15.20 -6.14 -7.90
N ILE A 131 -15.47 -4.99 -8.53
CA ILE A 131 -14.66 -3.78 -8.38
C ILE A 131 -15.54 -2.75 -7.67
N LEU A 132 -15.11 -2.33 -6.49
CA LEU A 132 -15.79 -1.35 -5.67
C LEU A 132 -15.17 0.03 -5.89
N LYS A 133 -15.90 1.09 -5.56
CA LYS A 133 -15.36 2.46 -5.56
C LYS A 133 -15.80 3.23 -4.33
N ALA A 134 -14.91 4.09 -3.84
CA ALA A 134 -15.17 5.03 -2.75
C ALA A 134 -14.66 6.42 -3.14
N HIS A 135 -15.38 7.48 -2.77
CA HIS A 135 -14.87 8.84 -2.83
C HIS A 135 -14.13 9.16 -1.54
N LEU A 136 -12.93 9.71 -1.66
CA LEU A 136 -12.12 10.10 -0.52
C LEU A 136 -12.01 11.63 -0.44
N PRO A 137 -11.81 12.20 0.76
CA PRO A 137 -11.58 13.63 0.95
C PRO A 137 -10.17 14.08 0.55
N VAL A 138 -9.34 13.16 0.06
CA VAL A 138 -7.94 13.35 -0.35
C VAL A 138 -7.74 12.74 -1.72
N LYS A 139 -6.78 13.25 -2.48
CA LYS A 139 -6.42 12.74 -3.81
C LYS A 139 -5.31 11.69 -3.72
N GLY A 140 -5.22 10.85 -4.72
CA GLY A 140 -4.07 9.99 -4.90
C GLY A 140 -2.80 10.78 -5.21
N ALA A 141 -1.66 10.28 -4.72
CA ALA A 141 -0.36 10.88 -4.99
C ALA A 141 -0.06 10.90 -6.50
N LYS A 142 0.60 11.98 -6.94
CA LYS A 142 1.27 12.03 -8.24
C LYS A 142 2.73 11.67 -8.01
N MET A 143 3.16 10.55 -8.57
CA MET A 143 4.56 10.13 -8.46
C MET A 143 5.45 10.99 -9.36
N GLN A 144 6.68 11.28 -8.91
CA GLN A 144 7.63 12.11 -9.66
C GLN A 144 8.02 11.47 -11.01
N SER A 145 8.09 10.15 -11.06
CA SER A 145 8.35 9.38 -12.28
C SER A 145 7.21 9.43 -13.31
N SER A 146 6.09 10.07 -12.99
CA SER A 146 4.92 10.22 -13.87
C SER A 146 4.88 11.58 -14.60
N LEU A 147 5.95 12.37 -14.52
CA LEU A 147 6.08 13.69 -15.15
C LEU A 147 6.80 13.62 -16.49
#